data_8fd666695a30fa7beaa2dcbbee84ac30
#
_entry.id   8fd666695a30fa7beaa2dcbbee84ac30
#
_cell.length_a   1.000
_cell.length_b   1.000
_cell.length_c   1.000
_cell.angle_alpha   90.00
_cell.angle_beta   90.00
_cell.angle_gamma   90.00
#
_symmetry.space_group_name_H-M   'P 1'
#
loop_
_entity.id
_entity.type
_entity.pdbx_description
1 polymer ?
#
loop_
_entity_poly.entity_id
_entity_poly.type
_entity_poly.pdbx_seq_one_letter_code
_entity_poly.pdbx_strand_id
1 'polypeptide(L)'
;MLEIKTFGSSSNGNCYLLKDGDSYLLLEAGIQPKRMHLDWSKIEGVLISHEHQDHAKYAKEIIKRTGADLYCSEGTSSVLRGVPSHRVHVASSKRSFNIGGWKIMPFDVEHDAKEPLGFLIETPTKRRVLFATDTYYIRYKFTGITHLMIECNYDLDILEDNFLSRKIDKKQRLRIITSHFELSNVKQFLKVNDLSKLQEVHLLHLSDRNSDAEQFKREIQAIVGVPTYIAE
;
A
#
# COMPACT_ATOMS: atom_id res chain seq x y z
N MET A 1 11.60 17.10 -4.81
CA MET A 1 11.97 15.91 -3.99
C MET A 1 10.67 15.19 -3.71
N LEU A 2 10.62 13.87 -3.88
CA LEU A 2 9.43 13.09 -3.51
C LEU A 2 9.26 13.09 -1.97
N GLU A 3 8.07 13.37 -1.50
CA GLU A 3 7.68 13.28 -0.09
C GLU A 3 6.56 12.24 0.03
N ILE A 4 6.70 11.30 0.96
CA ILE A 4 5.69 10.30 1.28
C ILE A 4 5.09 10.66 2.65
N LYS A 5 3.77 10.84 2.70
CA LYS A 5 3.07 11.15 3.94
C LYS A 5 2.03 10.08 4.24
N THR A 6 2.05 9.54 5.44
CA THR A 6 1.05 8.60 5.96
C THR A 6 -0.05 9.35 6.71
N PHE A 7 -1.30 8.98 6.51
CA PHE A 7 -2.47 9.44 7.28
C PHE A 7 -3.06 8.32 8.14
N GLY A 8 -2.64 7.10 7.89
CA GLY A 8 -2.96 5.88 8.60
C GLY A 8 -2.48 4.67 7.83
N SER A 9 -2.04 3.62 8.56
CA SER A 9 -1.51 2.39 8.00
C SER A 9 -1.81 1.22 8.94
N SER A 10 -3.06 0.78 8.98
CA SER A 10 -3.53 -0.31 9.85
C SER A 10 -4.90 -0.79 9.41
N SER A 11 -5.41 -1.86 10.02
CA SER A 11 -6.79 -2.35 9.84
C SER A 11 -7.89 -1.33 10.24
N ASN A 12 -7.53 -0.21 10.85
CA ASN A 12 -8.45 0.90 11.13
C ASN A 12 -8.58 1.88 9.96
N GLY A 13 -7.65 1.85 9.02
CA GLY A 13 -7.66 2.65 7.80
C GLY A 13 -6.28 2.93 7.25
N ASN A 14 -6.20 2.88 5.93
CA ASN A 14 -4.99 3.08 5.14
C ASN A 14 -5.17 4.27 4.22
N CYS A 15 -4.23 5.21 4.23
CA CYS A 15 -4.19 6.31 3.27
C CYS A 15 -2.82 6.96 3.26
N TYR A 16 -2.27 7.14 2.06
CA TYR A 16 -0.93 7.69 1.86
C TYR A 16 -0.95 8.74 0.77
N LEU A 17 -0.11 9.74 0.89
CA LEU A 17 0.09 10.79 -0.12
C LEU A 17 1.51 10.68 -0.67
N LEU A 18 1.60 10.57 -1.99
CA LEU A 18 2.82 10.84 -2.72
C LEU A 18 2.78 12.28 -3.21
N LYS A 19 3.79 13.08 -2.84
CA LYS A 19 3.92 14.48 -3.25
C LYS A 19 5.23 14.67 -3.98
N ASP A 20 5.16 15.02 -5.26
CA ASP A 20 6.32 15.33 -6.08
C ASP A 20 6.21 16.75 -6.65
N GLY A 21 6.78 17.72 -5.93
CA GLY A 21 6.56 19.13 -6.16
C GLY A 21 5.12 19.54 -5.88
N ASP A 22 4.43 20.09 -6.88
CA ASP A 22 3.02 20.48 -6.79
C ASP A 22 2.03 19.42 -7.27
N SER A 23 2.52 18.26 -7.65
CA SER A 23 1.72 17.11 -8.14
C SER A 23 1.53 16.10 -7.02
N TYR A 24 0.29 15.75 -6.72
CA TYR A 24 -0.10 14.86 -5.62
C TYR A 24 -0.85 13.64 -6.13
N LEU A 25 -0.47 12.45 -5.65
CA LEU A 25 -1.18 11.22 -5.89
C LEU A 25 -1.59 10.59 -4.54
N LEU A 26 -2.85 10.27 -4.37
CA LEU A 26 -3.35 9.63 -3.16
C LEU A 26 -3.41 8.11 -3.36
N LEU A 27 -2.89 7.37 -2.39
CA LEU A 27 -2.97 5.92 -2.33
C LEU A 27 -3.89 5.55 -1.18
N GLU A 28 -4.90 4.75 -1.45
CA GLU A 28 -5.95 4.33 -0.55
C GLU A 28 -6.88 5.46 -0.05
N ALA A 29 -8.03 5.05 0.41
CA ALA A 29 -9.12 5.93 0.86
C ALA A 29 -9.76 5.45 2.18
N GLY A 30 -8.98 4.82 3.05
CA GLY A 30 -9.47 4.26 4.32
C GLY A 30 -9.57 5.27 5.46
N ILE A 31 -9.01 6.48 5.30
CA ILE A 31 -8.99 7.53 6.33
C ILE A 31 -9.98 8.63 6.00
N GLN A 32 -10.68 9.09 7.04
CA GLN A 32 -11.66 10.15 6.90
C GLN A 32 -11.02 11.49 6.48
N PRO A 33 -11.49 12.16 5.40
CA PRO A 33 -10.88 13.38 4.87
C PRO A 33 -10.67 14.51 5.87
N LYS A 34 -11.57 14.66 6.86
CA LYS A 34 -11.43 15.69 7.90
C LYS A 34 -10.19 15.53 8.78
N ARG A 35 -9.59 14.33 8.83
CA ARG A 35 -8.37 14.02 9.58
C ARG A 35 -7.10 14.30 8.77
N MET A 36 -7.25 14.60 7.48
CA MET A 36 -6.14 14.76 6.54
C MET A 36 -5.90 16.25 6.26
N HIS A 37 -4.76 16.77 6.70
CA HIS A 37 -4.34 18.15 6.44
C HIS A 37 -3.47 18.18 5.19
N LEU A 38 -4.05 18.50 4.04
CA LEU A 38 -3.38 18.59 2.74
C LEU A 38 -4.11 19.57 1.80
N ASP A 39 -3.42 20.01 0.76
CA ASP A 39 -4.02 20.76 -0.33
C ASP A 39 -4.73 19.83 -1.30
N TRP A 40 -6.04 19.71 -1.15
CA TRP A 40 -6.90 18.81 -1.94
C TRP A 40 -6.93 19.16 -3.42
N SER A 41 -6.67 20.43 -3.79
CA SER A 41 -6.70 20.89 -5.17
C SER A 41 -5.54 20.35 -6.02
N LYS A 42 -4.48 19.85 -5.37
CA LYS A 42 -3.29 19.30 -6.02
C LYS A 42 -3.37 17.79 -6.25
N ILE A 43 -4.44 17.11 -5.78
CA ILE A 43 -4.64 15.68 -6.00
C ILE A 43 -5.02 15.45 -7.45
N GLU A 44 -4.15 14.81 -8.20
CA GLU A 44 -4.37 14.46 -9.60
C GLU A 44 -5.17 13.16 -9.79
N GLY A 45 -5.09 12.24 -8.81
CA GLY A 45 -5.83 10.99 -8.82
C GLY A 45 -5.74 10.22 -7.52
N VAL A 46 -6.58 9.20 -7.40
CA VAL A 46 -6.65 8.29 -6.26
C VAL A 46 -6.49 6.85 -6.75
N LEU A 47 -5.50 6.13 -6.23
CA LEU A 47 -5.34 4.69 -6.47
C LEU A 47 -5.91 3.90 -5.30
N ILE A 48 -6.69 2.87 -5.56
CA ILE A 48 -7.18 1.93 -4.54
C ILE A 48 -6.73 0.53 -4.93
N SER A 49 -6.03 -0.13 -4.00
CA SER A 49 -5.51 -1.49 -4.20
C SER A 49 -6.63 -2.52 -4.25
N HIS A 50 -7.60 -2.44 -3.33
CA HIS A 50 -8.73 -3.37 -3.23
C HIS A 50 -9.90 -2.77 -2.43
N GLU A 51 -11.02 -3.51 -2.37
CA GLU A 51 -12.31 -3.02 -1.88
C GLU A 51 -12.53 -3.06 -0.36
N HIS A 52 -11.60 -3.58 0.44
CA HIS A 52 -11.80 -3.65 1.89
C HIS A 52 -12.02 -2.26 2.50
N GLN A 53 -12.80 -2.22 3.59
CA GLN A 53 -13.28 -0.97 4.17
C GLN A 53 -12.15 -0.07 4.68
N ASP A 54 -11.09 -0.64 5.19
CA ASP A 54 -9.90 0.08 5.65
C ASP A 54 -9.06 0.66 4.49
N HIS A 55 -9.38 0.33 3.22
CA HIS A 55 -8.77 0.88 2.02
C HIS A 55 -9.71 1.77 1.20
N ALA A 56 -11.02 1.50 1.19
CA ALA A 56 -11.96 2.15 0.27
C ALA A 56 -13.10 2.94 0.93
N LYS A 57 -13.26 2.86 2.26
CA LYS A 57 -14.41 3.39 3.02
C LYS A 57 -14.79 4.82 2.70
N TYR A 58 -13.82 5.69 2.51
CA TYR A 58 -14.03 7.12 2.28
C TYR A 58 -13.78 7.56 0.83
N ALA A 59 -13.70 6.62 -0.12
CA ALA A 59 -13.49 6.91 -1.53
C ALA A 59 -14.48 7.93 -2.07
N LYS A 60 -15.78 7.77 -1.79
CA LYS A 60 -16.84 8.72 -2.18
C LYS A 60 -16.58 10.15 -1.68
N GLU A 61 -16.20 10.28 -0.41
CA GLU A 61 -15.97 11.60 0.21
C GLU A 61 -14.73 12.27 -0.37
N ILE A 62 -13.66 11.48 -0.58
CA ILE A 62 -12.40 11.94 -1.17
C ILE A 62 -12.63 12.41 -2.61
N ILE A 63 -13.28 11.62 -3.45
CA ILE A 63 -13.57 11.99 -4.84
C ILE A 63 -14.47 13.23 -4.93
N LYS A 64 -15.49 13.32 -4.07
CA LYS A 64 -16.33 14.53 -4.01
C LYS A 64 -15.52 15.78 -3.61
N ARG A 65 -14.53 15.63 -2.74
CA ARG A 65 -13.72 16.73 -2.22
C ARG A 65 -12.63 17.20 -3.20
N THR A 66 -12.01 16.25 -3.88
CA THR A 66 -10.90 16.53 -4.82
C THR A 66 -11.39 16.89 -6.22
N GLY A 67 -12.51 16.30 -6.65
CA GLY A 67 -12.90 16.26 -8.06
C GLY A 67 -11.98 15.39 -8.93
N ALA A 68 -11.01 14.69 -8.33
CA ALA A 68 -10.11 13.80 -9.03
C ALA A 68 -10.80 12.49 -9.44
N ASP A 69 -10.15 11.73 -10.31
CA ASP A 69 -10.60 10.40 -10.71
C ASP A 69 -9.99 9.31 -9.81
N LEU A 70 -10.71 8.20 -9.70
CA LEU A 70 -10.32 7.02 -8.94
C LEU A 70 -9.95 5.89 -9.89
N TYR A 71 -8.86 5.19 -9.60
CA TYR A 71 -8.34 4.07 -10.38
C TYR A 71 -8.24 2.84 -9.49
N CYS A 72 -8.88 1.75 -9.91
CA CYS A 72 -8.86 0.47 -9.20
C CYS A 72 -9.14 -0.68 -10.17
N SER A 73 -9.00 -1.93 -9.74
CA SER A 73 -9.36 -3.09 -10.57
C SER A 73 -10.86 -3.14 -10.89
N GLU A 74 -11.24 -3.94 -11.88
CA GLU A 74 -12.65 -4.20 -12.20
C GLU A 74 -13.36 -4.87 -11.01
N GLY A 75 -12.70 -5.84 -10.36
CA GLY A 75 -13.19 -6.50 -9.16
C GLY A 75 -13.54 -5.50 -8.05
N THR A 76 -12.60 -4.60 -7.73
CA THR A 76 -12.81 -3.52 -6.74
C THR A 76 -13.93 -2.57 -7.19
N SER A 77 -13.90 -2.10 -8.45
CA SER A 77 -14.91 -1.20 -9.01
C SER A 77 -16.33 -1.76 -8.91
N SER A 78 -16.50 -3.08 -9.11
CA SER A 78 -17.80 -3.75 -9.07
C SER A 78 -18.52 -3.66 -7.73
N VAL A 79 -17.81 -3.40 -6.65
CA VAL A 79 -18.35 -3.32 -5.28
C VAL A 79 -18.23 -1.95 -4.63
N LEU A 80 -17.47 -1.02 -5.20
CA LEU A 80 -17.44 0.37 -4.73
C LEU A 80 -18.83 0.99 -4.79
N ARG A 81 -19.22 1.71 -3.75
CA ARG A 81 -20.54 2.34 -3.67
C ARG A 81 -20.42 3.86 -3.52
N GLY A 82 -21.29 4.56 -4.28
CA GLY A 82 -21.48 6.00 -4.14
C GLY A 82 -20.39 6.87 -4.77
N VAL A 83 -19.35 6.31 -5.39
CA VAL A 83 -18.45 7.03 -6.29
C VAL A 83 -19.14 7.12 -7.65
N PRO A 84 -19.23 8.30 -8.31
CA PRO A 84 -19.82 8.43 -9.63
C PRO A 84 -19.05 7.57 -10.65
N SER A 85 -19.76 6.78 -11.46
CA SER A 85 -19.15 5.83 -12.38
C SER A 85 -18.22 6.48 -13.42
N HIS A 86 -18.51 7.69 -13.87
CA HIS A 86 -17.64 8.45 -14.78
C HIS A 86 -16.33 8.91 -14.15
N ARG A 87 -16.16 8.78 -12.83
CA ARG A 87 -14.94 9.08 -12.08
C ARG A 87 -14.15 7.83 -11.73
N VAL A 88 -14.65 6.63 -12.04
CA VAL A 88 -13.95 5.38 -11.75
C VAL A 88 -13.37 4.82 -13.04
N HIS A 89 -12.05 4.65 -13.05
CA HIS A 89 -11.31 4.09 -14.16
C HIS A 89 -10.77 2.71 -13.79
N VAL A 90 -11.01 1.73 -14.66
CA VAL A 90 -10.52 0.37 -14.44
C VAL A 90 -9.04 0.28 -14.79
N ALA A 91 -8.24 -0.09 -13.79
CA ALA A 91 -6.82 -0.39 -13.91
C ALA A 91 -6.63 -1.91 -14.03
N SER A 92 -5.98 -2.35 -15.10
CA SER A 92 -5.71 -3.77 -15.32
C SER A 92 -4.24 -4.07 -15.05
N SER A 93 -3.98 -5.22 -14.43
CA SER A 93 -2.61 -5.70 -14.20
C SER A 93 -1.76 -5.65 -15.48
N LYS A 94 -0.52 -5.19 -15.36
CA LYS A 94 0.50 -5.06 -16.43
C LYS A 94 0.13 -4.11 -17.57
N ARG A 95 -0.93 -3.32 -17.43
CA ARG A 95 -1.30 -2.28 -18.40
C ARG A 95 -1.04 -0.90 -17.80
N SER A 96 0.03 -0.25 -18.24
CA SER A 96 0.38 1.09 -17.75
C SER A 96 -0.60 2.15 -18.25
N PHE A 97 -0.87 3.14 -17.41
CA PHE A 97 -1.63 4.34 -17.71
C PHE A 97 -1.00 5.56 -17.03
N ASN A 98 -1.47 6.76 -17.39
CA ASN A 98 -0.98 8.00 -16.78
C ASN A 98 -2.08 8.71 -16.01
N ILE A 99 -1.68 9.36 -14.93
CA ILE A 99 -2.49 10.32 -14.17
C ILE A 99 -1.66 11.60 -14.10
N GLY A 100 -2.02 12.64 -14.87
CA GLY A 100 -1.17 13.81 -15.01
C GLY A 100 0.26 13.44 -15.40
N GLY A 101 1.23 13.84 -14.58
CA GLY A 101 2.64 13.49 -14.76
C GLY A 101 3.07 12.13 -14.22
N TRP A 102 2.19 11.40 -13.53
CA TRP A 102 2.46 10.08 -12.95
C TRP A 102 2.22 8.97 -13.97
N LYS A 103 3.16 8.01 -14.06
CA LYS A 103 2.95 6.79 -14.84
C LYS A 103 2.75 5.61 -13.89
N ILE A 104 1.64 4.93 -14.01
CA ILE A 104 1.21 3.85 -13.13
C ILE A 104 1.26 2.52 -13.88
N MET A 105 1.86 1.52 -13.28
CA MET A 105 1.79 0.13 -13.74
C MET A 105 1.25 -0.74 -12.61
N PRO A 106 -0.03 -1.15 -12.68
CA PRO A 106 -0.60 -2.10 -11.74
C PRO A 106 0.00 -3.49 -11.91
N PHE A 107 0.04 -4.26 -10.84
CA PHE A 107 0.41 -5.68 -10.86
C PHE A 107 -0.43 -6.47 -9.85
N ASP A 108 -0.63 -7.75 -10.14
CA ASP A 108 -1.40 -8.63 -9.26
C ASP A 108 -0.66 -8.86 -7.93
N VAL A 109 -1.40 -8.88 -6.85
CA VAL A 109 -0.94 -9.32 -5.53
C VAL A 109 -1.87 -10.41 -4.99
N GLU A 110 -1.44 -11.12 -3.95
CA GLU A 110 -2.18 -12.25 -3.40
C GLU A 110 -2.85 -11.86 -2.07
N HIS A 111 -4.16 -11.64 -2.10
CA HIS A 111 -4.96 -11.24 -0.93
C HIS A 111 -6.39 -11.77 -1.03
N ASP A 112 -7.13 -11.83 0.10
CA ASP A 112 -8.53 -12.27 0.17
C ASP A 112 -9.53 -11.18 -0.30
N ALA A 113 -9.24 -10.56 -1.45
CA ALA A 113 -10.05 -9.56 -2.12
C ALA A 113 -10.42 -10.01 -3.54
N LYS A 114 -11.35 -9.30 -4.21
CA LYS A 114 -11.85 -9.72 -5.54
C LYS A 114 -10.78 -9.67 -6.62
N GLU A 115 -10.00 -8.60 -6.67
CA GLU A 115 -8.94 -8.39 -7.67
C GLU A 115 -7.95 -7.38 -7.12
N PRO A 116 -7.11 -7.79 -6.12
CA PRO A 116 -6.20 -6.87 -5.45
C PRO A 116 -5.01 -6.51 -6.34
N LEU A 117 -4.60 -5.24 -6.29
CA LEU A 117 -3.49 -4.70 -7.07
C LEU A 117 -2.42 -4.05 -6.19
N GLY A 118 -1.17 -4.25 -6.55
CA GLY A 118 -0.07 -3.37 -6.21
C GLY A 118 0.22 -2.40 -7.35
N PHE A 119 1.01 -1.36 -7.10
CA PHE A 119 1.32 -0.34 -8.11
C PHE A 119 2.82 -0.05 -8.15
N LEU A 120 3.40 -0.11 -9.36
CA LEU A 120 4.68 0.50 -9.63
C LEU A 120 4.42 1.88 -10.25
N ILE A 121 4.87 2.92 -9.54
CA ILE A 121 4.54 4.32 -9.83
C ILE A 121 5.81 5.06 -10.22
N GLU A 122 5.86 5.61 -11.43
CA GLU A 122 6.90 6.57 -11.81
C GLU A 122 6.36 7.99 -11.62
N THR A 123 7.05 8.77 -10.80
CA THR A 123 6.65 10.15 -10.47
C THR A 123 7.00 11.12 -11.60
N PRO A 124 6.46 12.36 -11.61
CA PRO A 124 6.84 13.40 -12.57
C PRO A 124 8.36 13.65 -12.64
N THR A 125 9.07 13.56 -11.50
CA THR A 125 10.55 13.71 -11.45
C THR A 125 11.32 12.41 -11.62
N LYS A 126 10.67 11.35 -12.18
CA LYS A 126 11.29 10.06 -12.53
C LYS A 126 11.77 9.22 -11.33
N ARG A 127 11.21 9.43 -10.15
CA ARG A 127 11.36 8.49 -9.02
C ARG A 127 10.44 7.29 -9.25
N ARG A 128 10.82 6.12 -8.76
CA ARG A 128 10.04 4.89 -8.90
C ARG A 128 9.64 4.38 -7.53
N VAL A 129 8.37 4.46 -7.25
CA VAL A 129 7.74 3.97 -6.01
C VAL A 129 7.13 2.61 -6.28
N LEU A 130 7.48 1.60 -5.51
CA LEU A 130 6.75 0.35 -5.46
C LEU A 130 5.81 0.40 -4.25
N PHE A 131 4.51 0.29 -4.50
CA PHE A 131 3.48 0.24 -3.48
C PHE A 131 2.78 -1.13 -3.50
N ALA A 132 2.85 -1.85 -2.39
CA ALA A 132 2.16 -3.11 -2.19
C ALA A 132 1.73 -3.23 -0.72
N THR A 133 0.44 -3.19 -0.50
CA THR A 133 -0.21 -3.44 0.80
C THR A 133 -1.07 -4.68 0.71
N ASP A 134 -1.44 -5.26 1.85
CA ASP A 134 -2.34 -6.41 1.97
C ASP A 134 -2.06 -7.52 0.94
N THR A 135 -0.95 -8.20 1.15
CA THR A 135 -0.58 -9.35 0.30
C THR A 135 0.31 -10.30 1.07
N TYR A 136 0.10 -11.61 0.91
CA TYR A 136 1.03 -12.59 1.49
C TYR A 136 2.19 -12.95 0.54
N TYR A 137 2.11 -12.54 -0.76
CA TYR A 137 3.14 -12.87 -1.74
C TYR A 137 3.14 -11.93 -2.93
N ILE A 138 4.34 -11.55 -3.41
CA ILE A 138 4.56 -10.81 -4.65
C ILE A 138 5.40 -11.67 -5.59
N ARG A 139 4.80 -12.11 -6.71
CA ARG A 139 5.45 -13.01 -7.68
C ARG A 139 6.42 -12.32 -8.64
N TYR A 140 6.42 -10.99 -8.66
CA TYR A 140 7.19 -10.20 -9.62
C TYR A 140 8.51 -9.73 -9.03
N LYS A 141 9.49 -9.51 -9.94
CA LYS A 141 10.72 -8.80 -9.63
C LYS A 141 10.70 -7.42 -10.28
N PHE A 142 11.22 -6.45 -9.59
CA PHE A 142 11.24 -5.07 -10.03
C PHE A 142 12.67 -4.54 -10.07
N THR A 143 12.93 -3.56 -10.95
CA THR A 143 14.24 -2.91 -11.09
C THR A 143 14.10 -1.40 -10.98
N GLY A 144 15.16 -0.74 -10.50
CA GLY A 144 15.22 0.71 -10.42
C GLY A 144 14.25 1.35 -9.43
N ILE A 145 13.80 0.60 -8.41
CA ILE A 145 12.99 1.14 -7.31
C ILE A 145 13.83 2.16 -6.55
N THR A 146 13.24 3.34 -6.32
CA THR A 146 13.86 4.39 -5.48
C THR A 146 13.20 4.50 -4.11
N HIS A 147 11.92 4.18 -4.01
CA HIS A 147 11.13 4.22 -2.79
C HIS A 147 10.28 2.95 -2.72
N LEU A 148 10.29 2.29 -1.57
CA LEU A 148 9.53 1.08 -1.35
C LEU A 148 8.49 1.32 -0.25
N MET A 149 7.24 1.14 -0.57
CA MET A 149 6.10 1.13 0.35
C MET A 149 5.52 -0.27 0.35
N ILE A 150 5.83 -1.08 1.35
CA ILE A 150 5.52 -2.52 1.35
C ILE A 150 4.92 -2.94 2.68
N GLU A 151 3.88 -3.76 2.63
CA GLU A 151 3.34 -4.39 3.83
C GLU A 151 4.42 -5.21 4.55
N CYS A 152 4.44 -5.12 5.87
CA CYS A 152 5.19 -6.01 6.75
C CYS A 152 4.34 -6.25 7.99
N ASN A 153 3.39 -7.17 7.90
CA ASN A 153 2.27 -7.24 8.83
C ASN A 153 2.63 -7.98 10.13
N TYR A 154 3.29 -9.13 10.03
CA TYR A 154 3.52 -9.99 11.19
C TYR A 154 4.88 -10.71 11.15
N ASP A 155 5.30 -11.15 12.32
CA ASP A 155 6.37 -12.13 12.53
C ASP A 155 5.73 -13.48 12.89
N LEU A 156 6.25 -14.57 12.29
CA LEU A 156 5.65 -15.88 12.47
C LEU A 156 5.78 -16.38 13.92
N ASP A 157 6.90 -16.12 14.59
CA ASP A 157 7.12 -16.57 15.96
C ASP A 157 6.16 -15.84 16.93
N ILE A 158 5.99 -14.52 16.76
CA ILE A 158 5.02 -13.74 17.55
C ILE A 158 3.59 -14.24 17.32
N LEU A 159 3.23 -14.54 16.06
CA LEU A 159 1.91 -15.06 15.69
C LEU A 159 1.64 -16.42 16.34
N GLU A 160 2.63 -17.34 16.31
CA GLU A 160 2.50 -18.66 16.91
C GLU A 160 2.39 -18.57 18.45
N ASP A 161 3.18 -17.71 19.10
CA ASP A 161 3.06 -17.46 20.54
C ASP A 161 1.67 -16.93 20.93
N ASN A 162 1.11 -16.03 20.13
CA ASN A 162 -0.25 -15.53 20.35
C ASN A 162 -1.32 -16.61 20.12
N PHE A 163 -1.11 -17.50 19.17
CA PHE A 163 -1.99 -18.65 18.95
C PHE A 163 -1.92 -19.66 20.09
N LEU A 164 -0.71 -20.07 20.52
CA LEU A 164 -0.50 -21.00 21.62
C LEU A 164 -1.03 -20.47 22.96
N SER A 165 -0.87 -19.15 23.18
CA SER A 165 -1.42 -18.46 24.37
C SER A 165 -2.91 -18.14 24.26
N ARG A 166 -3.60 -18.58 23.20
CA ARG A 166 -5.04 -18.38 22.93
C ARG A 166 -5.49 -16.91 22.84
N LYS A 167 -4.58 -16.00 22.50
CA LYS A 167 -4.90 -14.58 22.23
C LYS A 167 -5.56 -14.42 20.86
N ILE A 168 -5.30 -15.35 19.93
CA ILE A 168 -5.95 -15.46 18.63
C ILE A 168 -6.44 -16.90 18.41
N ASP A 169 -7.50 -17.05 17.62
CA ASP A 169 -8.03 -18.36 17.27
C ASP A 169 -7.42 -18.90 15.95
N LYS A 170 -7.74 -20.16 15.63
CA LYS A 170 -7.26 -20.83 14.41
C LYS A 170 -7.69 -20.10 13.12
N LYS A 171 -8.90 -19.52 13.10
CA LYS A 171 -9.42 -18.83 11.92
C LYS A 171 -8.67 -17.52 11.68
N GLN A 172 -8.46 -16.76 12.77
CA GLN A 172 -7.65 -15.52 12.71
C GLN A 172 -6.21 -15.80 12.25
N ARG A 173 -5.56 -16.82 12.88
CA ARG A 173 -4.21 -17.23 12.48
C ARG A 173 -4.15 -17.60 11.00
N LEU A 174 -5.07 -18.44 10.50
CA LEU A 174 -5.08 -18.85 9.11
C LEU A 174 -5.27 -17.66 8.17
N ARG A 175 -6.21 -16.76 8.50
CA ARG A 175 -6.45 -15.56 7.72
C ARG A 175 -5.18 -14.70 7.62
N ILE A 176 -4.49 -14.44 8.72
CA ILE A 176 -3.26 -13.63 8.73
C ILE A 176 -2.23 -14.24 7.77
N ILE A 177 -1.95 -15.53 7.87
CA ILE A 177 -0.95 -16.21 7.04
C ILE A 177 -1.30 -16.19 5.55
N THR A 178 -2.57 -16.25 5.20
CA THR A 178 -3.02 -16.31 3.80
C THR A 178 -3.39 -14.96 3.19
N SER A 179 -3.28 -13.88 3.96
CA SER A 179 -3.70 -12.54 3.50
C SER A 179 -2.64 -11.47 3.64
N HIS A 180 -1.63 -11.67 4.50
CA HIS A 180 -0.67 -10.63 4.86
C HIS A 180 0.79 -11.06 4.77
N PHE A 181 1.69 -10.08 4.61
CA PHE A 181 3.11 -10.31 4.38
C PHE A 181 3.86 -10.51 5.70
N GLU A 182 4.41 -11.69 5.82
CA GLU A 182 5.27 -12.09 6.93
C GLU A 182 6.68 -11.48 6.76
N LEU A 183 7.32 -11.12 7.87
CA LEU A 183 8.63 -10.47 7.92
C LEU A 183 9.72 -11.21 7.14
N SER A 184 9.80 -12.56 7.23
CA SER A 184 10.82 -13.32 6.50
C SER A 184 10.57 -13.34 5.00
N ASN A 185 9.30 -13.33 4.57
CA ASN A 185 8.92 -13.21 3.17
C ASN A 185 9.25 -11.82 2.60
N VAL A 186 9.06 -10.75 3.39
CA VAL A 186 9.51 -9.40 3.02
C VAL A 186 11.03 -9.38 2.85
N LYS A 187 11.79 -9.94 3.79
CA LYS A 187 13.25 -10.06 3.67
C LYS A 187 13.68 -10.84 2.41
N GLN A 188 12.97 -11.92 2.09
CA GLN A 188 13.20 -12.67 0.86
C GLN A 188 12.92 -11.82 -0.38
N PHE A 189 11.80 -11.09 -0.41
CA PHE A 189 11.46 -10.17 -1.49
C PHE A 189 12.56 -9.13 -1.72
N LEU A 190 13.09 -8.53 -0.65
CA LEU A 190 14.19 -7.55 -0.74
C LEU A 190 15.45 -8.15 -1.36
N LYS A 191 15.82 -9.38 -0.98
CA LYS A 191 17.05 -10.06 -1.46
C LYS A 191 17.01 -10.43 -2.95
N VAL A 192 15.82 -10.64 -3.53
CA VAL A 192 15.69 -11.08 -4.93
C VAL A 192 15.40 -9.95 -5.92
N ASN A 193 15.21 -8.72 -5.44
CA ASN A 193 14.98 -7.54 -6.24
C ASN A 193 16.25 -6.69 -6.39
N ASP A 194 16.34 -5.94 -7.50
CA ASP A 194 17.39 -4.94 -7.69
C ASP A 194 17.06 -3.65 -6.93
N LEU A 195 17.70 -3.47 -5.78
CA LEU A 195 17.52 -2.35 -4.88
C LEU A 195 18.67 -1.34 -4.97
N SER A 196 19.52 -1.40 -6.01
CA SER A 196 20.72 -0.53 -6.16
C SER A 196 20.40 0.96 -6.18
N LYS A 197 19.16 1.35 -6.52
CA LYS A 197 18.68 2.74 -6.54
C LYS A 197 17.78 3.10 -5.38
N LEU A 198 17.57 2.18 -4.43
CA LEU A 198 16.69 2.40 -3.28
C LEU A 198 17.23 3.54 -2.40
N GLN A 199 16.34 4.42 -1.96
CA GLN A 199 16.64 5.58 -1.12
C GLN A 199 15.97 5.50 0.24
N GLU A 200 14.77 4.92 0.30
CA GLU A 200 14.03 4.71 1.55
C GLU A 200 13.00 3.58 1.44
N VAL A 201 12.62 3.04 2.59
CA VAL A 201 11.58 2.02 2.75
C VAL A 201 10.55 2.50 3.76
N HIS A 202 9.26 2.31 3.43
CA HIS A 202 8.14 2.49 4.33
C HIS A 202 7.48 1.13 4.55
N LEU A 203 7.50 0.64 5.79
CA LEU A 203 6.81 -0.58 6.19
C LEU A 203 5.37 -0.23 6.54
N LEU A 204 4.44 -0.87 5.82
CA LEU A 204 3.02 -0.58 5.89
C LEU A 204 2.28 -1.66 6.68
N HIS A 205 1.10 -1.29 7.21
CA HIS A 205 0.07 -2.19 7.72
C HIS A 205 0.59 -3.22 8.73
N LEU A 206 1.40 -2.76 9.69
CA LEU A 206 1.88 -3.59 10.77
C LEU A 206 0.73 -4.02 11.68
N SER A 207 0.76 -5.27 12.13
CA SER A 207 -0.22 -5.79 13.10
C SER A 207 0.08 -5.30 14.51
N ASP A 208 -0.87 -4.70 15.19
CA ASP A 208 -0.72 -4.26 16.59
C ASP A 208 -0.31 -5.38 17.57
N ARG A 209 -0.62 -6.63 17.22
CA ARG A 209 -0.44 -7.79 18.13
C ARG A 209 0.63 -8.78 17.68
N ASN A 210 0.88 -8.84 16.38
CA ASN A 210 1.72 -9.90 15.80
C ASN A 210 2.99 -9.33 15.15
N SER A 211 3.35 -8.08 15.46
CA SER A 211 4.58 -7.44 15.00
C SER A 211 5.32 -6.75 16.14
N ASP A 212 6.62 -6.55 15.92
CA ASP A 212 7.47 -5.66 16.68
C ASP A 212 8.04 -4.61 15.69
N ALA A 213 7.50 -3.40 15.76
CA ALA A 213 7.82 -2.34 14.80
C ALA A 213 9.32 -1.97 14.82
N GLU A 214 9.92 -1.89 15.99
CA GLU A 214 11.35 -1.56 16.12
C GLU A 214 12.25 -2.70 15.64
N GLN A 215 11.87 -3.95 15.89
CA GLN A 215 12.57 -5.10 15.33
C GLN A 215 12.47 -5.09 13.80
N PHE A 216 11.26 -4.94 13.23
CA PHE A 216 11.04 -4.95 11.79
C PHE A 216 11.86 -3.87 11.10
N LYS A 217 11.78 -2.63 11.61
CA LYS A 217 12.56 -1.51 11.11
C LYS A 217 14.06 -1.80 11.12
N ARG A 218 14.59 -2.25 12.26
CA ARG A 218 16.03 -2.56 12.42
C ARG A 218 16.50 -3.64 11.44
N GLU A 219 15.73 -4.73 11.32
CA GLU A 219 16.10 -5.86 10.48
C GLU A 219 16.01 -5.54 8.99
N ILE A 220 14.95 -4.84 8.56
CA ILE A 220 14.82 -4.41 7.17
C ILE A 220 15.90 -3.39 6.82
N GLN A 221 16.15 -2.40 7.67
CA GLN A 221 17.18 -1.40 7.44
C GLN A 221 18.57 -2.02 7.33
N ALA A 222 18.87 -3.05 8.12
CA ALA A 222 20.15 -3.79 8.04
C ALA A 222 20.33 -4.50 6.67
N ILE A 223 19.25 -4.94 6.03
CA ILE A 223 19.30 -5.60 4.71
C ILE A 223 19.47 -4.59 3.59
N VAL A 224 18.71 -3.48 3.63
CA VAL A 224 18.65 -2.53 2.50
C VAL A 224 19.69 -1.41 2.59
N GLY A 225 20.25 -1.12 3.77
CA GLY A 225 21.26 -0.08 3.98
C GLY A 225 20.75 1.35 3.81
N VAL A 226 19.43 1.57 3.74
CA VAL A 226 18.81 2.90 3.59
C VAL A 226 17.81 3.16 4.72
N PRO A 227 17.42 4.42 4.97
CA PRO A 227 16.40 4.76 5.98
C PRO A 227 15.13 3.93 5.81
N THR A 228 14.66 3.36 6.91
CA THR A 228 13.43 2.56 6.97
C THR A 228 12.49 3.21 7.98
N TYR A 229 11.25 3.44 7.57
CA TYR A 229 10.20 4.08 8.35
C TYR A 229 9.05 3.13 8.61
N ILE A 230 8.42 3.23 9.77
CA ILE A 230 7.12 2.61 10.03
C ILE A 230 6.06 3.62 9.63
N ALA A 231 5.11 3.20 8.80
CA ALA A 231 3.97 4.03 8.43
C ALA A 231 2.90 3.98 9.54
N GLU A 232 2.63 5.10 10.19
CA GLU A 232 1.64 5.26 11.27
C GLU A 232 0.55 6.27 10.90
#